data_e56ed5f64f93f50dc4bb0a05ba81bf59
#
_entry.id   e56ed5f64f93f50dc4bb0a05ba81bf59
#
_cell.length_a   1.000
_cell.length_b   1.000
_cell.length_c   1.000
_cell.angle_alpha   90.00
_cell.angle_beta   90.00
_cell.angle_gamma   90.00
#
_symmetry.space_group_name_H-M   'P 1'
#
loop_
_entity.id
_entity.type
_entity.pdbx_description
1 polymer ?
#
loop_
_entity_poly.entity_id
_entity_poly.type
_entity_poly.pdbx_seq_one_letter_code
_entity_poly.pdbx_strand_id
1 'polypeptide(L)'
;MLKQGAKLDMTFGSFFEVYEADKKQRVKESTWESKSHVIRTKILPYFENRKIAEIEAKDVIAWQNELMAYRDEKGKPYSADYLRTIHAQLTAIFNHAVNFYNLPYNPARRAGTIGNEAVKEMDFWTKEEYLKFSEAMMDKPRSYYAFEMLYWCGMRSGELLALTPADIDFEKQTVTISKTFHRSKGRDIITSPKTTLRGRG
;
A
#
# COMPACT_ATOMS: atom_id res chain seq x y z
N MET A 1 -29.13 -10.05 -5.71
CA MET A 1 -29.46 -9.01 -6.71
C MET A 1 -30.24 -7.92 -6.04
N LEU A 2 -29.64 -6.75 -5.78
CA LEU A 2 -30.35 -5.56 -5.30
C LEU A 2 -31.17 -5.01 -6.47
N LYS A 3 -32.48 -4.79 -6.26
CA LYS A 3 -33.38 -4.24 -7.28
C LYS A 3 -32.85 -2.87 -7.73
N GLN A 4 -32.78 -2.64 -9.04
CA GLN A 4 -32.54 -1.31 -9.62
C GLN A 4 -33.53 -0.31 -9.00
N GLY A 5 -33.01 0.72 -8.33
CA GLY A 5 -33.82 1.79 -7.72
C GLY A 5 -33.95 1.75 -6.19
N ALA A 6 -33.47 0.71 -5.50
CA ALA A 6 -33.45 0.70 -4.03
C ALA A 6 -32.31 1.60 -3.50
N LYS A 7 -32.68 2.58 -2.69
CA LYS A 7 -31.70 3.38 -1.93
C LYS A 7 -30.83 2.41 -1.11
N LEU A 8 -29.52 2.64 -1.08
CA LEU A 8 -28.56 1.79 -0.36
C LEU A 8 -28.83 1.93 1.16
N ASP A 9 -29.75 1.12 1.68
CA ASP A 9 -30.18 1.18 3.10
C ASP A 9 -29.43 0.13 3.93
N MET A 10 -28.16 0.39 4.15
CA MET A 10 -27.31 -0.42 5.03
C MET A 10 -26.25 0.45 5.70
N THR A 11 -25.66 -0.06 6.78
CA THR A 11 -24.56 0.62 7.45
C THR A 11 -23.29 0.58 6.61
N PHE A 12 -22.36 1.49 6.88
CA PHE A 12 -21.03 1.48 6.24
C PHE A 12 -20.26 0.17 6.53
N GLY A 13 -20.41 -0.38 7.76
CA GLY A 13 -19.81 -1.67 8.12
C GLY A 13 -20.36 -2.81 7.27
N SER A 14 -21.68 -2.92 7.13
CA SER A 14 -22.30 -3.93 6.26
C SER A 14 -21.91 -3.75 4.78
N PHE A 15 -21.77 -2.51 4.32
CA PHE A 15 -21.28 -2.26 2.96
C PHE A 15 -19.81 -2.62 2.80
N PHE A 16 -18.99 -2.42 3.84
CA PHE A 16 -17.59 -2.84 3.79
C PHE A 16 -17.45 -4.36 3.60
N GLU A 17 -18.33 -5.18 4.19
CA GLU A 17 -18.31 -6.65 3.94
C GLU A 17 -18.59 -6.97 2.47
N VAL A 18 -19.52 -6.25 1.85
CA VAL A 18 -19.79 -6.38 0.39
C VAL A 18 -18.56 -5.96 -0.42
N TYR A 19 -17.97 -4.82 -0.09
CA TYR A 19 -16.75 -4.33 -0.73
C TYR A 19 -15.58 -5.31 -0.58
N GLU A 20 -15.40 -5.90 0.62
CA GLU A 20 -14.39 -6.92 0.90
C GLU A 20 -14.59 -8.15 0.01
N ALA A 21 -15.80 -8.69 -0.08
CA ALA A 21 -16.12 -9.84 -0.91
C ALA A 21 -15.82 -9.59 -2.39
N ASP A 22 -16.15 -8.38 -2.90
CA ASP A 22 -15.93 -8.00 -4.29
C ASP A 22 -14.44 -7.76 -4.63
N LYS A 23 -13.64 -7.28 -3.67
CA LYS A 23 -12.27 -6.82 -3.90
C LYS A 23 -11.20 -7.82 -3.53
N LYS A 24 -11.39 -8.61 -2.48
CA LYS A 24 -10.38 -9.51 -1.93
C LYS A 24 -9.82 -10.47 -2.97
N GLN A 25 -10.69 -11.00 -3.83
CA GLN A 25 -10.29 -11.96 -4.88
C GLN A 25 -9.57 -11.31 -6.08
N ARG A 26 -9.62 -9.98 -6.21
CA ARG A 26 -9.09 -9.23 -7.36
C ARG A 26 -7.74 -8.58 -7.09
N VAL A 27 -7.20 -8.72 -5.90
CA VAL A 27 -5.92 -8.13 -5.49
C VAL A 27 -5.05 -9.18 -4.82
N LYS A 28 -3.73 -8.98 -4.85
CA LYS A 28 -2.79 -9.86 -4.14
C LYS A 28 -3.11 -9.84 -2.63
N GLU A 29 -2.98 -10.99 -1.97
CA GLU A 29 -3.27 -11.16 -0.54
C GLU A 29 -2.56 -10.11 0.33
N SER A 30 -1.25 -9.89 0.13
CA SER A 30 -0.48 -8.88 0.85
C SER A 30 -1.00 -7.45 0.66
N THR A 31 -1.54 -7.15 -0.52
CA THR A 31 -2.17 -5.85 -0.81
C THR A 31 -3.49 -5.71 -0.05
N TRP A 32 -4.28 -6.79 -0.01
CA TRP A 32 -5.54 -6.79 0.72
C TRP A 32 -5.31 -6.67 2.22
N GLU A 33 -4.37 -7.41 2.78
CA GLU A 33 -4.00 -7.34 4.20
C GLU A 33 -3.68 -5.90 4.64
N SER A 34 -2.82 -5.21 3.88
CA SER A 34 -2.45 -3.82 4.17
C SER A 34 -3.65 -2.87 4.09
N LYS A 35 -4.50 -3.01 3.06
CA LYS A 35 -5.71 -2.20 2.89
C LYS A 35 -6.71 -2.44 4.00
N SER A 36 -7.02 -3.72 4.27
CA SER A 36 -8.03 -4.09 5.26
C SER A 36 -7.60 -3.69 6.67
N HIS A 37 -6.31 -3.75 6.99
CA HIS A 37 -5.78 -3.25 8.25
C HIS A 37 -6.07 -1.76 8.44
N VAL A 38 -5.77 -0.93 7.45
CA VAL A 38 -6.05 0.51 7.50
C VAL A 38 -7.55 0.76 7.65
N ILE A 39 -8.39 0.07 6.87
CA ILE A 39 -9.84 0.24 6.93
C ILE A 39 -10.39 -0.13 8.32
N ARG A 40 -10.01 -1.30 8.84
CA ARG A 40 -10.49 -1.81 10.14
C ARG A 40 -10.02 -0.97 11.32
N THR A 41 -8.83 -0.37 11.24
CA THR A 41 -8.25 0.38 12.37
C THR A 41 -8.51 1.88 12.31
N LYS A 42 -8.80 2.46 11.15
CA LYS A 42 -8.89 3.92 10.96
C LYS A 42 -10.22 4.41 10.39
N ILE A 43 -10.97 3.56 9.70
CA ILE A 43 -12.19 3.96 9.01
C ILE A 43 -13.43 3.37 9.72
N LEU A 44 -13.46 2.05 9.91
CA LEU A 44 -14.59 1.38 10.54
C LEU A 44 -14.92 1.95 11.93
N PRO A 45 -13.96 2.21 12.85
CA PRO A 45 -14.28 2.73 14.17
C PRO A 45 -15.12 4.03 14.16
N TYR A 46 -15.03 4.81 13.08
CA TYR A 46 -15.75 6.07 12.93
C TYR A 46 -17.07 5.92 12.16
N PHE A 47 -17.09 5.10 11.09
CA PHE A 47 -18.21 5.05 10.15
C PHE A 47 -19.07 3.79 10.25
N GLU A 48 -18.63 2.73 10.91
CA GLU A 48 -19.23 1.39 10.87
C GLU A 48 -20.75 1.39 11.05
N ASN A 49 -21.25 2.11 12.06
CA ASN A 49 -22.66 2.12 12.44
C ASN A 49 -23.51 3.17 11.70
N ARG A 50 -22.90 4.00 10.84
CA ARG A 50 -23.61 5.03 10.09
C ARG A 50 -24.18 4.44 8.80
N LYS A 51 -25.40 4.86 8.41
CA LYS A 51 -25.94 4.50 7.10
C LYS A 51 -25.07 5.10 6.01
N ILE A 52 -24.56 4.28 5.09
CA ILE A 52 -23.63 4.71 4.04
C ILE A 52 -24.23 5.81 3.14
N ALA A 53 -25.54 5.76 2.89
CA ALA A 53 -26.24 6.75 2.08
C ALA A 53 -26.45 8.10 2.78
N GLU A 54 -26.24 8.18 4.11
CA GLU A 54 -26.41 9.38 4.92
C GLU A 54 -25.08 10.05 5.27
N ILE A 55 -23.94 9.42 4.93
CA ILE A 55 -22.61 10.01 5.16
C ILE A 55 -22.39 11.14 4.15
N GLU A 56 -22.19 12.34 4.66
CA GLU A 56 -21.95 13.55 3.88
C GLU A 56 -20.49 13.98 3.93
N ALA A 57 -20.11 14.90 3.05
CA ALA A 57 -18.74 15.45 3.03
C ALA A 57 -18.33 16.10 4.36
N LYS A 58 -19.27 16.72 5.09
CA LYS A 58 -19.01 17.29 6.42
C LYS A 58 -18.57 16.23 7.45
N ASP A 59 -19.15 15.03 7.39
CA ASP A 59 -18.79 13.93 8.29
C ASP A 59 -17.36 13.43 7.98
N VAL A 60 -17.02 13.38 6.70
CA VAL A 60 -15.65 13.03 6.26
C VAL A 60 -14.65 14.10 6.71
N ILE A 61 -14.98 15.38 6.60
CA ILE A 61 -14.11 16.49 7.08
C ILE A 61 -13.91 16.38 8.60
N ALA A 62 -14.96 16.10 9.37
CA ALA A 62 -14.85 15.91 10.82
C ALA A 62 -13.88 14.76 11.16
N TRP A 63 -14.04 13.61 10.51
CA TRP A 63 -13.13 12.48 10.66
C TRP A 63 -11.69 12.80 10.22
N GLN A 64 -11.50 13.56 9.15
CA GLN A 64 -10.17 14.00 8.71
C GLN A 64 -9.50 14.88 9.77
N ASN A 65 -10.27 15.79 10.40
CA ASN A 65 -9.76 16.65 11.47
C ASN A 65 -9.31 15.83 12.68
N GLU A 66 -10.04 14.79 13.06
CA GLU A 66 -9.62 13.88 14.15
C GLU A 66 -8.33 13.15 13.79
N LEU A 67 -8.19 12.65 12.56
CA LEU A 67 -6.94 12.01 12.10
C LEU A 67 -5.75 12.97 12.12
N MET A 68 -5.93 14.22 11.71
CA MET A 68 -4.88 15.25 11.72
C MET A 68 -4.51 15.70 13.14
N ALA A 69 -5.48 15.69 14.06
CA ALA A 69 -5.27 16.01 15.47
C ALA A 69 -4.61 14.88 16.25
N TYR A 70 -4.60 13.65 15.73
CA TYR A 70 -4.03 12.49 16.41
C TYR A 70 -2.55 12.70 16.75
N ARG A 71 -2.18 12.25 17.95
CA ARG A 71 -0.77 12.15 18.40
C ARG A 71 -0.57 10.80 19.07
N ASP A 72 0.56 10.16 18.78
CA ASP A 72 0.94 8.93 19.48
C ASP A 72 1.47 9.21 20.90
N GLU A 73 1.86 8.17 21.62
CA GLU A 73 2.41 8.27 23.00
C GLU A 73 3.65 9.18 23.10
N LYS A 74 4.33 9.43 21.99
CA LYS A 74 5.50 10.31 21.87
C LYS A 74 5.14 11.70 21.34
N GLY A 75 3.85 12.02 21.20
CA GLY A 75 3.36 13.28 20.66
C GLY A 75 3.51 13.43 19.14
N LYS A 76 3.82 12.35 18.40
CA LYS A 76 4.05 12.39 16.97
C LYS A 76 2.73 12.26 16.18
N PRO A 77 2.47 13.14 15.18
CA PRO A 77 1.31 13.02 14.30
C PRO A 77 1.47 11.89 13.29
N TYR A 78 0.38 11.52 12.62
CA TYR A 78 0.48 10.72 11.39
C TYR A 78 1.24 11.49 10.31
N SER A 79 2.04 10.76 9.52
CA SER A 79 2.70 11.36 8.35
C SER A 79 1.67 11.72 7.28
N ALA A 80 1.99 12.72 6.45
CA ALA A 80 1.15 13.13 5.34
C ALA A 80 0.84 11.97 4.37
N ASP A 81 1.83 11.12 4.07
CA ASP A 81 1.66 9.93 3.23
C ASP A 81 0.69 8.91 3.84
N TYR A 82 0.76 8.73 5.16
CA TYR A 82 -0.16 7.83 5.85
C TYR A 82 -1.59 8.38 5.85
N LEU A 83 -1.76 9.68 6.09
CA LEU A 83 -3.07 10.34 6.00
C LEU A 83 -3.68 10.20 4.59
N ARG A 84 -2.87 10.43 3.54
CA ARG A 84 -3.30 10.19 2.14
C ARG A 84 -3.72 8.74 1.91
N THR A 85 -2.94 7.80 2.44
CA THR A 85 -3.25 6.36 2.33
C THR A 85 -4.58 6.02 2.98
N ILE A 86 -4.85 6.53 4.20
CA ILE A 86 -6.10 6.29 4.91
C ILE A 86 -7.28 6.87 4.10
N HIS A 87 -7.16 8.13 3.67
CA HIS A 87 -8.20 8.80 2.87
C HIS A 87 -8.48 8.09 1.55
N ALA A 88 -7.43 7.58 0.87
CA ALA A 88 -7.57 6.85 -0.38
C ALA A 88 -8.38 5.54 -0.21
N GLN A 89 -8.27 4.85 0.95
CA GLN A 89 -9.11 3.66 1.20
C GLN A 89 -10.59 4.03 1.36
N LEU A 90 -10.90 5.09 2.10
CA LEU A 90 -12.28 5.58 2.23
C LEU A 90 -12.85 5.97 0.87
N THR A 91 -12.07 6.73 0.08
CA THR A 91 -12.45 7.12 -1.28
C THR A 91 -12.71 5.91 -2.17
N ALA A 92 -11.92 4.84 -2.05
CA ALA A 92 -12.08 3.62 -2.84
C ALA A 92 -13.38 2.86 -2.49
N ILE A 93 -13.77 2.81 -1.20
CA ILE A 93 -15.03 2.19 -0.76
C ILE A 93 -16.22 2.96 -1.32
N PHE A 94 -16.24 4.30 -1.18
CA PHE A 94 -17.32 5.12 -1.72
C PHE A 94 -17.36 5.11 -3.25
N ASN A 95 -16.23 5.07 -3.95
CA ASN A 95 -16.21 4.89 -5.41
C ASN A 95 -16.87 3.56 -5.82
N HIS A 96 -16.63 2.49 -5.05
CA HIS A 96 -17.27 1.21 -5.31
C HIS A 96 -18.79 1.30 -5.14
N ALA A 97 -19.25 1.98 -4.08
CA ALA A 97 -20.67 2.23 -3.84
C ALA A 97 -21.32 3.04 -4.98
N VAL A 98 -20.65 4.09 -5.45
CA VAL A 98 -21.14 4.91 -6.58
C VAL A 98 -21.20 4.11 -7.86
N ASN A 99 -20.13 3.37 -8.20
CA ASN A 99 -20.01 2.72 -9.50
C ASN A 99 -20.89 1.46 -9.64
N PHE A 100 -21.20 0.77 -8.53
CA PHE A 100 -21.82 -0.55 -8.60
C PHE A 100 -23.11 -0.68 -7.77
N TYR A 101 -23.36 0.27 -6.84
CA TYR A 101 -24.48 0.19 -5.88
C TYR A 101 -25.36 1.45 -5.85
N ASN A 102 -25.29 2.29 -6.89
CA ASN A 102 -26.13 3.47 -7.07
C ASN A 102 -26.08 4.51 -5.94
N LEU A 103 -24.95 4.62 -5.23
CA LEU A 103 -24.73 5.77 -4.35
C LEU A 103 -24.63 7.04 -5.21
N PRO A 104 -25.37 8.14 -4.91
CA PRO A 104 -25.44 9.29 -5.82
C PRO A 104 -24.09 9.99 -6.05
N TYR A 105 -23.23 10.04 -5.05
CA TYR A 105 -21.92 10.68 -5.12
C TYR A 105 -20.96 10.13 -4.05
N ASN A 106 -19.68 10.41 -4.22
CA ASN A 106 -18.64 10.03 -3.26
C ASN A 106 -18.37 11.19 -2.28
N PRO A 107 -18.77 11.09 -0.99
CA PRO A 107 -18.56 12.14 -0.01
C PRO A 107 -17.08 12.36 0.32
N ALA A 108 -16.23 11.32 0.23
CA ALA A 108 -14.81 11.44 0.48
C ALA A 108 -14.10 12.25 -0.62
N ARG A 109 -14.51 12.10 -1.89
CA ARG A 109 -14.01 12.96 -2.97
C ARG A 109 -14.43 14.41 -2.77
N ARG A 110 -15.67 14.64 -2.30
CA ARG A 110 -16.21 15.98 -2.08
C ARG A 110 -15.53 16.70 -0.91
N ALA A 111 -15.15 15.95 0.12
CA ALA A 111 -14.37 16.47 1.26
C ALA A 111 -12.95 16.91 0.90
N GLY A 112 -12.41 16.37 -0.20
CA GLY A 112 -11.02 16.60 -0.59
C GLY A 112 -10.03 15.70 0.15
N THR A 113 -8.79 15.67 -0.33
CA THR A 113 -7.70 14.86 0.26
C THR A 113 -7.05 15.59 1.43
N ILE A 114 -6.40 14.81 2.31
CA ILE A 114 -5.59 15.30 3.44
C ILE A 114 -4.14 14.82 3.31
N GLY A 115 -3.23 15.43 4.07
CA GLY A 115 -1.82 15.06 4.06
C GLY A 115 -1.04 15.69 2.89
N ASN A 116 -1.39 16.92 2.51
CA ASN A 116 -0.67 17.67 1.50
C ASN A 116 0.62 18.25 2.12
N GLU A 117 1.74 17.68 1.73
CA GLU A 117 3.07 18.26 1.96
C GLU A 117 3.73 18.56 0.62
N ALA A 118 4.65 19.51 0.62
CA ALA A 118 5.54 19.73 -0.53
C ALA A 118 6.29 18.42 -0.84
N VAL A 119 6.45 18.13 -2.12
CA VAL A 119 7.24 16.99 -2.58
C VAL A 119 8.67 17.21 -2.08
N LYS A 120 9.13 16.36 -1.15
CA LYS A 120 10.53 16.33 -0.75
C LYS A 120 11.33 15.69 -1.88
N GLU A 121 12.46 16.31 -2.21
CA GLU A 121 13.42 15.65 -3.09
C GLU A 121 13.81 14.29 -2.50
N MET A 122 13.88 13.29 -3.37
CA MET A 122 14.29 11.95 -2.97
C MET A 122 15.79 11.95 -2.75
N ASP A 123 16.23 11.69 -1.53
CA ASP A 123 17.64 11.43 -1.24
C ASP A 123 18.07 10.15 -1.97
N PHE A 124 19.16 10.23 -2.69
CA PHE A 124 19.83 9.10 -3.31
C PHE A 124 21.33 9.19 -3.06
N TRP A 125 21.97 8.05 -2.98
CA TRP A 125 23.41 8.02 -2.82
C TRP A 125 24.11 8.26 -4.14
N THR A 126 25.09 9.13 -4.13
CA THR A 126 26.03 9.25 -5.25
C THR A 126 26.89 7.99 -5.32
N LYS A 127 27.55 7.79 -6.46
CA LYS A 127 28.47 6.66 -6.63
C LYS A 127 29.59 6.69 -5.59
N GLU A 128 30.12 7.87 -5.30
CA GLU A 128 31.21 8.08 -4.33
C GLU A 128 30.76 7.73 -2.91
N GLU A 129 29.55 8.10 -2.52
CA GLU A 129 28.96 7.75 -1.22
C GLU A 129 28.74 6.24 -1.11
N TYR A 130 28.21 5.62 -2.17
CA TYR A 130 28.03 4.17 -2.20
C TYR A 130 29.36 3.42 -2.09
N LEU A 131 30.41 3.82 -2.79
CA LEU A 131 31.71 3.17 -2.70
C LEU A 131 32.32 3.24 -1.30
N LYS A 132 32.20 4.37 -0.59
CA LYS A 132 32.61 4.49 0.82
C LYS A 132 31.83 3.55 1.73
N PHE A 133 30.53 3.44 1.52
CA PHE A 133 29.69 2.50 2.26
C PHE A 133 30.08 1.04 1.95
N SER A 134 30.27 0.71 0.69
CA SER A 134 30.66 -0.64 0.24
C SER A 134 31.99 -1.07 0.87
N GLU A 135 33.00 -0.19 0.89
CA GLU A 135 34.28 -0.42 1.56
C GLU A 135 34.11 -0.71 3.06
N ALA A 136 33.28 0.09 3.75
CA ALA A 136 32.99 -0.10 5.17
C ALA A 136 32.20 -1.40 5.49
N MET A 137 31.64 -2.06 4.49
CA MET A 137 30.88 -3.32 4.65
C MET A 137 31.69 -4.58 4.30
N MET A 138 32.95 -4.45 3.86
CA MET A 138 33.77 -5.59 3.42
C MET A 138 34.00 -6.65 4.50
N ASP A 139 33.97 -6.27 5.77
CA ASP A 139 34.08 -7.18 6.91
C ASP A 139 32.83 -8.06 7.13
N LYS A 140 31.72 -7.78 6.40
CA LYS A 140 30.44 -8.49 6.46
C LYS A 140 30.08 -9.08 5.10
N PRO A 141 30.72 -10.16 4.64
CA PRO A 141 30.64 -10.62 3.25
C PRO A 141 29.21 -10.81 2.72
N ARG A 142 28.30 -11.37 3.54
CA ARG A 142 26.90 -11.57 3.12
C ARG A 142 26.19 -10.25 2.83
N SER A 143 26.38 -9.25 3.69
CA SER A 143 25.79 -7.92 3.52
C SER A 143 26.46 -7.18 2.36
N TYR A 144 27.78 -7.26 2.26
CA TYR A 144 28.56 -6.67 1.18
C TYR A 144 28.03 -7.12 -0.19
N TYR A 145 28.01 -8.41 -0.47
CA TYR A 145 27.54 -8.93 -1.76
C TYR A 145 26.04 -8.64 -2.00
N ALA A 146 25.23 -8.65 -0.96
CA ALA A 146 23.82 -8.28 -1.09
C ALA A 146 23.66 -6.82 -1.53
N PHE A 147 24.41 -5.88 -0.94
CA PHE A 147 24.36 -4.46 -1.33
C PHE A 147 24.97 -4.23 -2.73
N GLU A 148 26.04 -4.93 -3.09
CA GLU A 148 26.59 -4.91 -4.45
C GLU A 148 25.53 -5.30 -5.49
N MET A 149 24.82 -6.40 -5.26
CA MET A 149 23.73 -6.84 -6.13
C MET A 149 22.58 -5.82 -6.20
N LEU A 150 22.19 -5.24 -5.07
CA LEU A 150 21.11 -4.24 -5.02
C LEU A 150 21.50 -2.98 -5.80
N TYR A 151 22.71 -2.49 -5.60
CA TYR A 151 23.16 -1.24 -6.20
C TYR A 151 23.41 -1.38 -7.70
N TRP A 152 24.25 -2.35 -8.12
CA TRP A 152 24.67 -2.48 -9.51
C TRP A 152 23.60 -3.10 -10.41
N CYS A 153 22.79 -4.02 -9.89
CA CYS A 153 21.72 -4.65 -10.68
C CYS A 153 20.37 -3.94 -10.55
N GLY A 154 20.23 -2.98 -9.65
CA GLY A 154 18.98 -2.22 -9.45
C GLY A 154 17.79 -3.07 -9.04
N MET A 155 18.01 -4.24 -8.45
CA MET A 155 16.95 -5.13 -8.01
C MET A 155 16.35 -4.69 -6.67
N ARG A 156 15.12 -5.11 -6.38
CA ARG A 156 14.49 -4.86 -5.10
C ARG A 156 14.96 -5.87 -4.05
N SER A 157 14.96 -5.49 -2.77
CA SER A 157 15.38 -6.37 -1.67
C SER A 157 14.64 -7.71 -1.64
N GLY A 158 13.33 -7.71 -1.90
CA GLY A 158 12.57 -8.96 -1.98
C GLY A 158 12.94 -9.83 -3.18
N GLU A 159 13.38 -9.26 -4.27
CA GLU A 159 13.87 -9.97 -5.46
C GLU A 159 15.23 -10.62 -5.16
N LEU A 160 16.13 -9.88 -4.52
CA LEU A 160 17.42 -10.41 -4.05
C LEU A 160 17.24 -11.59 -3.10
N LEU A 161 16.37 -11.45 -2.10
CA LEU A 161 16.11 -12.51 -1.10
C LEU A 161 15.46 -13.76 -1.68
N ALA A 162 14.87 -13.68 -2.88
CA ALA A 162 14.28 -14.80 -3.57
C ALA A 162 15.25 -15.51 -4.52
N LEU A 163 16.44 -14.96 -4.79
CA LEU A 163 17.41 -15.55 -5.71
C LEU A 163 17.91 -16.91 -5.23
N THR A 164 18.13 -17.77 -6.19
CA THR A 164 18.80 -19.07 -6.03
C THR A 164 19.94 -19.17 -7.04
N PRO A 165 20.91 -20.08 -6.86
CA PRO A 165 21.99 -20.28 -7.85
C PRO A 165 21.49 -20.54 -9.28
N ALA A 166 20.32 -21.15 -9.44
CA ALA A 166 19.72 -21.41 -10.76
C ALA A 166 19.24 -20.14 -11.49
N ASP A 167 19.12 -19.02 -10.78
CA ASP A 167 18.70 -17.74 -11.37
C ASP A 167 19.89 -16.95 -11.96
N ILE A 168 21.14 -17.47 -11.79
CA ILE A 168 22.40 -16.81 -12.20
C ILE A 168 23.03 -17.61 -13.35
N ASP A 169 23.17 -16.97 -14.50
CA ASP A 169 23.89 -17.51 -15.65
C ASP A 169 25.28 -16.85 -15.71
N PHE A 170 26.30 -17.58 -15.26
CA PHE A 170 27.68 -17.08 -15.22
C PHE A 170 28.30 -16.96 -16.59
N GLU A 171 27.89 -17.77 -17.57
CA GLU A 171 28.39 -17.70 -18.93
C GLU A 171 27.89 -16.44 -19.65
N LYS A 172 26.60 -16.15 -19.50
CA LYS A 172 25.97 -14.95 -20.05
C LYS A 172 26.10 -13.71 -19.15
N GLN A 173 26.62 -13.86 -17.95
CA GLN A 173 26.75 -12.81 -16.95
C GLN A 173 25.37 -12.13 -16.65
N THR A 174 24.30 -12.92 -16.55
CA THR A 174 22.95 -12.42 -16.35
C THR A 174 22.29 -13.01 -15.11
N VAL A 175 21.37 -12.24 -14.51
CA VAL A 175 20.52 -12.67 -13.40
C VAL A 175 19.06 -12.59 -13.83
N THR A 176 18.33 -13.70 -13.66
CA THR A 176 16.91 -13.78 -13.99
C THR A 176 16.06 -13.47 -12.76
N ILE A 177 15.29 -12.39 -12.80
CA ILE A 177 14.39 -11.99 -11.71
C ILE A 177 12.96 -12.45 -12.03
N SER A 178 12.60 -13.63 -11.57
CA SER A 178 11.28 -14.24 -11.80
C SER A 178 10.36 -14.30 -10.56
N LYS A 179 10.93 -14.01 -9.38
CA LYS A 179 10.27 -14.19 -8.08
C LYS A 179 10.67 -13.11 -7.09
N THR A 180 9.84 -12.90 -6.06
CA THR A 180 10.12 -11.98 -4.96
C THR A 180 9.72 -12.62 -3.64
N PHE A 181 10.52 -12.41 -2.63
CA PHE A 181 10.29 -12.85 -1.26
C PHE A 181 9.62 -11.74 -0.45
N HIS A 182 8.68 -12.12 0.40
CA HIS A 182 8.19 -11.27 1.48
C HIS A 182 7.75 -12.12 2.66
N ARG A 183 7.76 -11.54 3.86
CA ARG A 183 7.27 -12.19 5.07
C ARG A 183 5.94 -11.60 5.48
N SER A 184 4.92 -12.46 5.67
CA SER A 184 3.61 -12.05 6.17
C SER A 184 3.15 -13.01 7.26
N LYS A 185 2.69 -12.45 8.39
CA LYS A 185 2.21 -13.22 9.56
C LYS A 185 3.17 -14.33 10.01
N GLY A 186 4.48 -14.03 9.98
CA GLY A 186 5.52 -15.00 10.36
C GLY A 186 5.82 -16.08 9.32
N ARG A 187 5.18 -16.06 8.14
CA ARG A 187 5.40 -17.01 7.04
C ARG A 187 6.22 -16.37 5.94
N ASP A 188 7.15 -17.14 5.41
CA ASP A 188 7.95 -16.77 4.25
C ASP A 188 7.17 -17.11 2.98
N ILE A 189 6.96 -16.12 2.14
CA ILE A 189 6.12 -16.23 0.94
C ILE A 189 6.93 -15.80 -0.26
N ILE A 190 6.96 -16.65 -1.30
CA ILE A 190 7.55 -16.34 -2.59
C ILE A 190 6.41 -16.16 -3.60
N THR A 191 6.43 -15.02 -4.31
CA THR A 191 5.44 -14.69 -5.34
C THR A 191 6.11 -14.15 -6.59
N SER A 192 5.33 -13.99 -7.67
CA SER A 192 5.79 -13.25 -8.86
C SER A 192 6.10 -11.79 -8.52
N PRO A 193 7.07 -11.14 -9.18
CA PRO A 193 7.37 -9.72 -9.01
C PRO A 193 6.15 -8.83 -9.26
N LYS A 194 6.16 -7.60 -8.72
CA LYS A 194 5.08 -6.63 -8.95
C LYS A 194 4.99 -6.17 -10.41
N THR A 195 6.10 -6.19 -11.11
CA THR A 195 6.21 -5.81 -12.53
C THR A 195 6.85 -6.97 -13.25
N THR A 196 6.16 -7.53 -14.23
CA THR A 196 6.79 -8.44 -15.20
C THR A 196 7.70 -7.56 -16.04
N LEU A 197 9.01 -7.64 -15.83
CA LEU A 197 9.96 -6.95 -16.68
C LEU A 197 9.85 -7.55 -18.08
N ARG A 198 9.19 -6.87 -18.99
CA ARG A 198 9.51 -6.97 -20.42
C ARG A 198 10.95 -6.46 -20.54
N GLY A 199 11.86 -7.33 -21.02
CA GLY A 199 13.29 -7.16 -21.04
C GLY A 199 13.78 -5.71 -21.10
N ARG A 200 14.55 -5.31 -20.11
CA ARG A 200 15.51 -4.24 -20.24
C ARG A 200 16.78 -4.92 -20.73
N GLY A 201 16.99 -4.82 -22.04
CA GLY A 201 18.31 -5.01 -22.65
C GLY A 201 19.21 -3.85 -22.29
#